data_d3d7b2a51133aab29b188c624d1f6de9
#
_entry.id   d3d7b2a51133aab29b188c624d1f6de9
#
_cell.length_a   1.000
_cell.length_b   1.000
_cell.length_c   1.000
_cell.angle_alpha   90.00
_cell.angle_beta   90.00
_cell.angle_gamma   90.00
#
_symmetry.space_group_name_H-M   'P 1'
#
loop_
_entity.id
_entity.type
_entity.pdbx_description
1 polymer ?
#
loop_
_entity_poly.entity_id
_entity_poly.type
_entity_poly.pdbx_seq_one_letter_code
_entity_poly.pdbx_strand_id
1 'polypeptide(L)'
;MKKIGFIDYYLDKWHAVNYPAWIKEAVQRLGLAYAIDYAWAECEHSPVTGGSTAEWCARYGVKACGSMEELCGSSDAIVILSPDHAENHLRYARTALRYGTPVYIDKTFAPTLTEAKEIFSIAG
;
A
#
# COMPACT_ATOMS: atom_id res chain seq x y z
N MET A 1 18.47 1.81 -5.12
CA MET A 1 17.41 1.04 -4.42
C MET A 1 16.07 1.57 -4.83
N LYS A 2 15.20 0.70 -5.32
CA LYS A 2 13.84 1.11 -5.69
C LYS A 2 12.94 1.13 -4.46
N LYS A 3 11.99 2.05 -4.44
CA LYS A 3 11.20 2.41 -3.27
C LYS A 3 9.78 1.92 -3.43
N ILE A 4 9.30 1.18 -2.43
CA ILE A 4 7.92 0.68 -2.36
C ILE A 4 7.13 1.57 -1.43
N GLY A 5 5.94 1.98 -1.85
CA GLY A 5 5.01 2.72 -1.03
C GLY A 5 3.78 1.88 -0.69
N PHE A 6 3.38 1.91 0.57
CA PHE A 6 2.18 1.22 1.06
C PHE A 6 1.01 2.18 1.21
N ILE A 7 -0.13 1.82 0.65
CA ILE A 7 -1.41 2.51 0.85
C ILE A 7 -2.35 1.57 1.59
N ASP A 8 -2.92 2.03 2.70
CA ASP A 8 -3.87 1.24 3.48
C ASP A 8 -4.98 2.14 4.03
N TYR A 9 -6.05 1.52 4.49
CA TYR A 9 -7.11 2.22 5.21
C TYR A 9 -6.64 2.57 6.63
N TYR A 10 -6.05 1.60 7.31
CA TYR A 10 -5.25 1.81 8.54
C TYR A 10 -4.14 0.76 8.56
N LEU A 11 -2.94 1.15 9.02
CA LEU A 11 -1.75 0.31 8.86
C LEU A 11 -1.60 -0.78 9.91
N ASP A 12 -1.78 -0.47 11.19
CA ASP A 12 -1.41 -1.42 12.25
C ASP A 12 -2.41 -2.57 12.34
N LYS A 13 -2.24 -3.55 11.45
CA LYS A 13 -2.98 -4.82 11.46
C LYS A 13 -2.20 -5.88 10.69
N TRP A 14 -2.74 -7.09 10.64
CA TRP A 14 -2.03 -8.30 10.21
C TRP A 14 -1.24 -8.18 8.91
N HIS A 15 -1.84 -7.66 7.83
CA HIS A 15 -1.15 -7.58 6.53
C HIS A 15 0.03 -6.62 6.56
N ALA A 16 -0.19 -5.40 7.01
CA ALA A 16 0.87 -4.39 7.08
C ALA A 16 1.91 -4.70 8.16
N VAL A 17 1.58 -5.54 9.14
CA VAL A 17 2.54 -5.99 10.16
C VAL A 17 3.42 -7.12 9.61
N ASN A 18 2.91 -7.99 8.74
CA ASN A 18 3.65 -9.14 8.24
C ASN A 18 4.36 -8.89 6.90
N TYR A 19 3.78 -8.11 6.00
CA TYR A 19 4.34 -7.88 4.67
C TYR A 19 5.77 -7.30 4.68
N PRO A 20 6.14 -6.38 5.57
CA PRO A 20 7.51 -5.87 5.56
C PRO A 20 8.58 -6.95 5.68
N ALA A 21 8.40 -7.91 6.60
CA ALA A 21 9.34 -9.00 6.76
C ALA A 21 9.38 -9.91 5.55
N TRP A 22 8.21 -10.25 4.98
CA TRP A 22 8.11 -11.11 3.82
C TRP A 22 8.72 -10.47 2.57
N ILE A 23 8.49 -9.19 2.35
CA ILE A 23 9.09 -8.46 1.25
C ILE A 23 10.61 -8.40 1.40
N LYS A 24 11.09 -8.11 2.59
CA LYS A 24 12.53 -8.09 2.87
C LYS A 24 13.18 -9.44 2.59
N GLU A 25 12.55 -10.53 3.02
CA GLU A 25 13.04 -11.89 2.76
C GLU A 25 13.06 -12.19 1.26
N ALA A 26 11.97 -11.89 0.56
CA ALA A 26 11.86 -12.13 -0.88
C ALA A 26 12.89 -11.32 -1.68
N VAL A 27 13.10 -10.07 -1.32
CA VAL A 27 14.09 -9.18 -1.93
C VAL A 27 15.50 -9.76 -1.76
N GLN A 28 15.85 -10.22 -0.56
CA GLN A 28 17.15 -10.83 -0.29
C GLN A 28 17.32 -12.14 -1.07
N ARG A 29 16.32 -13.00 -1.04
CA ARG A 29 16.37 -14.29 -1.72
C ARG A 29 16.49 -14.18 -3.23
N LEU A 30 15.81 -13.20 -3.82
CA LEU A 30 15.78 -12.99 -5.27
C LEU A 30 16.88 -12.03 -5.77
N GLY A 31 17.66 -11.46 -4.88
CA GLY A 31 18.73 -10.52 -5.23
C GLY A 31 18.21 -9.20 -5.81
N LEU A 32 17.04 -8.75 -5.37
CA LEU A 32 16.42 -7.52 -5.85
C LEU A 32 16.85 -6.31 -5.02
N ALA A 33 16.76 -5.12 -5.60
CA ALA A 33 17.13 -3.87 -4.95
C ALA A 33 15.87 -3.03 -4.66
N TYR A 34 15.00 -3.52 -3.78
CA TYR A 34 13.78 -2.86 -3.34
C TYR A 34 13.74 -2.71 -1.83
N ALA A 35 13.11 -1.65 -1.35
CA ALA A 35 12.83 -1.45 0.08
C ALA A 35 11.51 -0.72 0.24
N ILE A 36 10.81 -0.97 1.35
CA ILE A 36 9.61 -0.22 1.72
C ILE A 36 10.08 1.08 2.35
N ASP A 37 9.82 2.22 1.70
CA ASP A 37 10.30 3.53 2.14
C ASP A 37 9.18 4.48 2.53
N TYR A 38 7.97 4.27 2.03
CA TYR A 38 6.85 5.19 2.22
C TYR A 38 5.57 4.45 2.61
N ALA A 39 4.75 5.12 3.42
CA ALA A 39 3.43 4.62 3.76
C ALA A 39 2.44 5.78 3.94
N TRP A 40 1.21 5.53 3.57
CA TRP A 40 0.09 6.42 3.83
C TRP A 40 -1.13 5.58 4.22
N ALA A 41 -1.88 6.04 5.22
CA ALA A 41 -3.13 5.43 5.62
C ALA A 41 -4.20 6.49 5.78
N GLU A 42 -5.41 6.15 5.35
CA GLU A 42 -6.54 7.08 5.45
C GLU A 42 -6.90 7.36 6.90
N CYS A 43 -6.92 6.32 7.73
CA CYS A 43 -7.19 6.45 9.16
C CYS A 43 -5.89 6.50 9.94
N GLU A 44 -5.76 7.48 10.82
CA GLU A 44 -4.56 7.68 11.62
C GLU A 44 -4.33 6.53 12.61
N HIS A 45 -5.40 5.97 13.16
CA HIS A 45 -5.30 4.89 14.15
C HIS A 45 -6.04 3.64 13.68
N SER A 46 -5.45 2.47 13.97
CA SER A 46 -6.09 1.19 13.73
C SER A 46 -7.23 0.97 14.73
N PRO A 47 -8.45 0.69 14.26
CA PRO A 47 -9.54 0.33 15.17
C PRO A 47 -9.35 -1.05 15.81
N VAL A 48 -8.42 -1.85 15.28
CA VAL A 48 -8.12 -3.20 15.78
C VAL A 48 -7.14 -3.14 16.95
N THR A 49 -6.02 -2.41 16.81
CA THR A 49 -4.93 -2.37 17.79
C THR A 49 -4.80 -1.02 18.49
N GLY A 50 -5.37 0.04 17.94
CA GLY A 50 -5.17 1.41 18.41
C GLY A 50 -3.86 2.04 17.94
N GLY A 51 -2.98 1.29 17.27
CA GLY A 51 -1.70 1.80 16.79
C GLY A 51 -1.85 2.84 15.69
N SER A 52 -1.02 3.87 15.74
CA SER A 52 -1.05 4.97 14.75
C SER A 52 -0.18 4.68 13.54
N THR A 53 -0.45 5.40 12.44
CA THR A 53 0.40 5.40 11.25
C THR A 53 1.85 5.75 11.61
N ALA A 54 2.04 6.79 12.43
CA ALA A 54 3.37 7.22 12.85
C ALA A 54 4.12 6.13 13.62
N GLU A 55 3.44 5.44 14.52
CA GLU A 55 4.03 4.33 15.29
C GLU A 55 4.44 3.18 14.38
N TRP A 56 3.58 2.79 13.44
CA TRP A 56 3.89 1.75 12.46
C TRP A 56 5.11 2.14 11.60
N CYS A 57 5.12 3.36 11.09
CA CYS A 57 6.23 3.85 10.26
C CYS A 57 7.55 3.88 11.03
N ALA A 58 7.53 4.31 12.29
CA ALA A 58 8.72 4.31 13.14
C ALA A 58 9.24 2.88 13.38
N ARG A 59 8.34 1.93 13.59
CA ARG A 59 8.69 0.52 13.82
C ARG A 59 9.43 -0.10 12.62
N TYR A 60 9.02 0.23 11.41
CA TYR A 60 9.59 -0.36 10.19
C TYR A 60 10.58 0.53 9.46
N GLY A 61 10.91 1.70 10.00
CA GLY A 61 11.83 2.63 9.36
C GLY A 61 11.30 3.23 8.07
N VAL A 62 9.99 3.47 8.01
CA VAL A 62 9.27 3.94 6.83
C VAL A 62 8.84 5.39 7.05
N LYS A 63 8.86 6.21 6.00
CA LYS A 63 8.40 7.59 6.07
C LYS A 63 6.89 7.66 5.88
N ALA A 64 6.20 8.30 6.83
CA ALA A 64 4.78 8.59 6.68
C ALA A 64 4.57 9.75 5.71
N CYS A 65 3.76 9.54 4.67
CA CYS A 65 3.41 10.56 3.71
C CYS A 65 2.13 11.29 4.12
N GLY A 66 2.04 12.56 3.78
CA GLY A 66 0.87 13.38 4.09
C GLY A 66 -0.32 13.15 3.17
N SER A 67 -0.08 12.55 1.99
CA SER A 67 -1.13 12.28 1.01
C SER A 67 -0.76 11.07 0.14
N MET A 68 -1.76 10.50 -0.54
CA MET A 68 -1.52 9.46 -1.54
C MET A 68 -0.68 9.99 -2.70
N GLU A 69 -0.91 11.23 -3.11
CA GLU A 69 -0.18 11.87 -4.21
C GLU A 69 1.31 11.96 -3.88
N GLU A 70 1.66 12.37 -2.66
CA GLU A 70 3.05 12.41 -2.21
C GLU A 70 3.68 11.02 -2.24
N LEU A 71 2.97 10.02 -1.73
CA LEU A 71 3.45 8.64 -1.73
C LEU A 71 3.68 8.13 -3.15
N CYS A 72 2.72 8.31 -4.03
CA CYS A 72 2.79 7.81 -5.40
C CYS A 72 3.89 8.49 -6.19
N GLY A 73 4.08 9.78 -6.00
CA GLY A 73 5.13 10.53 -6.68
C GLY A 73 6.54 10.20 -6.20
N SER A 74 6.66 9.61 -5.01
CA SER A 74 7.95 9.25 -4.41
C SER A 74 8.31 7.78 -4.59
N SER A 75 7.34 6.93 -4.95
CA SER A 75 7.51 5.48 -4.98
C SER A 75 7.76 4.95 -6.39
N ASP A 76 8.57 3.89 -6.48
CA ASP A 76 8.81 3.16 -7.74
C ASP A 76 7.84 2.00 -7.93
N ALA A 77 7.20 1.55 -6.87
CA ALA A 77 6.13 0.55 -6.89
C ALA A 77 5.19 0.83 -5.73
N ILE A 78 3.91 0.53 -5.93
CA ILE A 78 2.87 0.84 -4.96
C ILE A 78 2.13 -0.44 -4.58
N VAL A 79 1.93 -0.64 -3.28
CA VAL A 79 1.16 -1.75 -2.72
C VAL A 79 -0.08 -1.18 -2.04
N ILE A 80 -1.25 -1.50 -2.57
CA ILE A 80 -2.53 -1.12 -1.96
C ILE A 80 -3.03 -2.30 -1.14
N LEU A 81 -3.11 -2.12 0.18
CA LEU A 81 -3.58 -3.15 1.10
C LEU A 81 -5.09 -3.06 1.31
N SER A 82 -5.57 -2.52 2.41
CA SER A 82 -7.00 -2.43 2.73
C SER A 82 -7.76 -3.77 2.55
N PRO A 83 -7.26 -4.86 3.15
CA PRO A 83 -7.78 -6.20 2.88
C PRO A 83 -9.21 -6.42 3.39
N ASP A 84 -9.61 -5.75 4.46
CA ASP A 84 -10.95 -5.90 5.04
C ASP A 84 -11.93 -4.83 4.54
N HIS A 85 -11.45 -3.93 3.69
CA HIS A 85 -12.22 -2.80 3.17
C HIS A 85 -11.98 -2.65 1.67
N ALA A 86 -12.36 -3.70 0.93
CA ALA A 86 -12.15 -3.77 -0.53
C ALA A 86 -12.85 -2.64 -1.28
N GLU A 87 -13.88 -2.03 -0.69
CA GLU A 87 -14.58 -0.88 -1.25
C GLU A 87 -13.66 0.34 -1.45
N ASN A 88 -12.52 0.37 -0.78
CA ASN A 88 -11.56 1.45 -0.92
C ASN A 88 -10.59 1.25 -2.10
N HIS A 89 -10.50 0.03 -2.65
CA HIS A 89 -9.49 -0.29 -3.67
C HIS A 89 -9.62 0.54 -4.93
N LEU A 90 -10.85 0.71 -5.45
CA LEU A 90 -11.07 1.53 -6.66
C LEU A 90 -10.64 2.97 -6.44
N ARG A 91 -10.99 3.55 -5.31
CA ARG A 91 -10.65 4.94 -4.96
C ARG A 91 -9.15 5.13 -4.88
N TYR A 92 -8.45 4.22 -4.21
CA TYR A 92 -6.99 4.27 -4.11
C TYR A 92 -6.33 4.01 -5.46
N ALA A 93 -6.84 3.06 -6.23
CA ALA A 93 -6.31 2.74 -7.55
C ALA A 93 -6.45 3.91 -8.53
N ARG A 94 -7.52 4.67 -8.47
CA ARG A 94 -7.70 5.86 -9.32
C ARG A 94 -6.55 6.85 -9.17
N THR A 95 -6.06 7.02 -7.96
CA THR A 95 -4.91 7.89 -7.72
C THR A 95 -3.61 7.20 -8.14
N ALA A 96 -3.36 5.99 -7.65
CA ALA A 96 -2.08 5.30 -7.86
C ALA A 96 -1.78 5.01 -9.33
N LEU A 97 -2.77 4.58 -10.10
CA LEU A 97 -2.58 4.19 -11.50
C LEU A 97 -2.24 5.36 -12.43
N ARG A 98 -2.48 6.59 -11.99
CA ARG A 98 -2.11 7.78 -12.79
C ARG A 98 -0.61 8.00 -12.89
N TYR A 99 0.17 7.37 -12.03
CA TYR A 99 1.62 7.61 -11.96
C TYR A 99 2.43 6.67 -12.84
N GLY A 100 1.79 5.68 -13.47
CA GLY A 100 2.47 4.77 -14.40
C GLY A 100 3.43 3.79 -13.75
N THR A 101 3.47 3.72 -12.42
CA THR A 101 4.29 2.76 -11.68
C THR A 101 3.54 1.44 -11.49
N PRO A 102 4.24 0.31 -11.29
CA PRO A 102 3.59 -0.94 -10.94
C PRO A 102 2.76 -0.82 -9.67
N VAL A 103 1.53 -1.36 -9.70
CA VAL A 103 0.60 -1.32 -8.56
C VAL A 103 0.13 -2.74 -8.25
N TYR A 104 0.33 -3.17 -7.02
CA TYR A 104 -0.25 -4.38 -6.48
C TYR A 104 -1.47 -4.01 -5.66
N ILE A 105 -2.58 -4.73 -5.86
CA ILE A 105 -3.81 -4.54 -5.08
C ILE A 105 -4.11 -5.84 -4.36
N ASP A 106 -4.23 -5.76 -3.02
CA ASP A 106 -4.45 -6.94 -2.19
C ASP A 106 -5.88 -7.49 -2.34
N LYS A 107 -6.09 -8.68 -1.84
CA LYS A 107 -7.40 -9.31 -1.79
C LYS A 107 -8.32 -8.55 -0.78
N THR A 108 -9.57 -8.55 -0.94
CA THR A 108 -10.32 -8.85 -2.14
C THR A 108 -10.10 -7.71 -3.13
N PHE A 109 -9.84 -8.05 -4.38
CA PHE A 109 -9.44 -7.05 -5.38
C PHE A 109 -10.46 -5.90 -5.48
N ALA A 110 -11.73 -6.25 -5.54
CA ALA A 110 -12.83 -5.28 -5.55
C ALA A 110 -14.10 -5.93 -5.01
N PRO A 111 -15.05 -5.16 -4.45
CA PRO A 111 -16.29 -5.71 -3.91
C PRO A 111 -17.28 -6.19 -4.99
N THR A 112 -17.14 -5.67 -6.23
CA THR A 112 -18.02 -6.02 -7.35
C THR A 112 -17.21 -6.22 -8.63
N LEU A 113 -17.79 -6.97 -9.59
CA LEU A 113 -17.20 -7.13 -10.91
C LEU A 113 -17.10 -5.80 -11.66
N THR A 114 -18.07 -4.93 -11.50
CA THR A 114 -18.09 -3.62 -12.13
C THR A 114 -16.87 -2.79 -11.70
N GLU A 115 -16.58 -2.74 -10.40
CA GLU A 115 -15.44 -2.01 -9.88
C GLU A 115 -14.12 -2.66 -10.30
N ALA A 116 -14.05 -3.99 -10.33
CA ALA A 116 -12.86 -4.69 -10.83
C ALA A 116 -12.57 -4.33 -12.29
N LYS A 117 -13.59 -4.32 -13.14
CA LYS A 117 -13.46 -3.93 -14.54
C LYS A 117 -13.00 -2.48 -14.68
N GLU A 118 -13.51 -1.59 -13.84
CA GLU A 118 -13.11 -0.19 -13.86
C GLU A 118 -11.64 -0.01 -13.50
N ILE A 119 -11.15 -0.74 -12.49
CA ILE A 119 -9.73 -0.72 -12.13
C ILE A 119 -8.86 -1.13 -13.32
N PHE A 120 -9.18 -2.24 -13.98
CA PHE A 120 -8.43 -2.69 -15.16
C PHE A 120 -8.52 -1.70 -16.32
N SER A 121 -9.66 -1.04 -16.50
CA SER A 121 -9.82 -0.02 -17.54
C SER A 121 -8.91 1.18 -17.28
N ILE A 122 -8.79 1.62 -16.04
CA ILE A 122 -7.91 2.74 -15.65
C ILE A 122 -6.44 2.34 -15.85
N ALA A 123 -6.09 1.09 -15.56
CA ALA A 123 -4.72 0.60 -15.69
C ALA A 123 -4.27 0.52 -17.16
N GLY A 124 -5.23 0.49 -18.07
CA GLY A 124 -4.96 0.36 -19.49
C GLY A 124 -4.75 -1.07 -19.88
#